data_f77ca722cab92a77ee79d4d14e70c0a2
#
_entry.id   f77ca722cab92a77ee79d4d14e70c0a2
#
_cell.length_a   1.000
_cell.length_b   1.000
_cell.length_c   1.000
_cell.angle_alpha   90.00
_cell.angle_beta   90.00
_cell.angle_gamma   90.00
#
_symmetry.space_group_name_H-M   'P 1'
#
loop_
_entity.id
_entity.type
_entity.pdbx_description
1 polymer ?
#
loop_
_entity_poly.entity_id
_entity_poly.type
_entity_poly.pdbx_seq_one_letter_code
_entity_poly.pdbx_strand_id
1 'polypeptide(L)'
;MLHDTVDEKVVDANIQYVELKSFLSSLSLSTEDQEHILFIINNMSYRNGKNDHVTLSLEGQIVRDADRLDAIGAIGVARTFQFAGHFGEPMWTEHMSLDKINDDLVEQLPPSAIKHFFEKLLKLESLMHTDTAKMIAKERHDFMMMYLKQFFTEWNCHD
;
A
#
# COMPACT_ATOMS: atom_id res chain seq x y z
N MET A 1 3.78 -13.53 -0.51
CA MET A 1 4.29 -13.66 -1.91
C MET A 1 5.80 -13.42 -1.91
N LEU A 2 6.55 -13.70 -3.00
CA LEU A 2 8.02 -13.56 -3.00
C LEU A 2 8.52 -12.13 -2.67
N HIS A 3 7.78 -11.08 -3.01
CA HIS A 3 8.18 -9.71 -2.72
C HIS A 3 8.24 -9.39 -1.23
N ASP A 4 7.40 -10.01 -0.42
CA ASP A 4 7.39 -9.81 1.03
C ASP A 4 8.66 -10.37 1.70
N THR A 5 9.35 -11.30 1.04
CA THR A 5 10.59 -11.88 1.57
C THR A 5 11.78 -10.92 1.50
N VAL A 6 11.69 -9.86 0.72
CA VAL A 6 12.74 -8.83 0.55
C VAL A 6 12.29 -7.44 1.04
N ASP A 7 11.19 -7.35 1.81
CA ASP A 7 10.74 -6.09 2.41
C ASP A 7 11.67 -5.67 3.54
N GLU A 8 12.33 -4.52 3.38
CA GLU A 8 13.27 -3.92 4.34
C GLU A 8 12.65 -3.71 5.74
N LYS A 9 11.33 -3.68 5.85
CA LYS A 9 10.62 -3.54 7.13
C LYS A 9 10.62 -4.81 7.97
N VAL A 10 10.92 -5.95 7.37
CA VAL A 10 10.78 -7.27 8.01
C VAL A 10 12.13 -7.95 8.22
N VAL A 11 13.11 -7.74 7.32
CA VAL A 11 14.38 -8.48 7.29
C VAL A 11 15.53 -7.64 6.70
N ASP A 12 16.79 -8.11 6.85
CA ASP A 12 17.92 -7.53 6.14
C ASP A 12 17.76 -7.80 4.63
N ALA A 13 17.34 -6.77 3.90
CA ALA A 13 17.00 -6.84 2.48
C ALA A 13 18.16 -7.39 1.60
N ASN A 14 19.41 -7.13 1.98
CA ASN A 14 20.56 -7.60 1.18
C ASN A 14 20.72 -9.13 1.26
N ILE A 15 20.57 -9.69 2.46
CA ILE A 15 20.67 -11.15 2.66
C ILE A 15 19.52 -11.85 1.93
N GLN A 16 18.32 -11.39 2.12
CA GLN A 16 17.11 -11.97 1.51
C GLN A 16 17.11 -11.85 -0.01
N TYR A 17 17.67 -10.76 -0.55
CA TYR A 17 17.80 -10.61 -2.00
C TYR A 17 18.77 -11.62 -2.61
N VAL A 18 19.85 -11.96 -1.91
CA VAL A 18 20.78 -13.04 -2.32
C VAL A 18 20.10 -14.40 -2.27
N GLU A 19 19.34 -14.68 -1.22
CA GLU A 19 18.58 -15.92 -1.09
C GLU A 19 17.51 -16.04 -2.18
N LEU A 20 16.79 -14.95 -2.48
CA LEU A 20 15.81 -14.91 -3.57
C LEU A 20 16.47 -15.23 -4.92
N LYS A 21 17.62 -14.63 -5.23
CA LYS A 21 18.36 -14.93 -6.46
C LYS A 21 18.80 -16.39 -6.51
N SER A 22 19.30 -16.92 -5.40
CA SER A 22 19.70 -18.31 -5.29
C SER A 22 18.51 -19.26 -5.52
N PHE A 23 17.36 -18.93 -4.93
CA PHE A 23 16.12 -19.67 -5.14
C PHE A 23 15.70 -19.65 -6.62
N LEU A 24 15.63 -18.48 -7.24
CA LEU A 24 15.27 -18.37 -8.67
C LEU A 24 16.23 -19.14 -9.57
N SER A 25 17.53 -19.14 -9.26
CA SER A 25 18.54 -19.89 -10.01
C SER A 25 18.40 -21.40 -9.83
N SER A 26 17.79 -21.88 -8.74
CA SER A 26 17.50 -23.31 -8.54
C SER A 26 16.30 -23.80 -9.35
N LEU A 27 15.49 -22.88 -9.90
CA LEU A 27 14.38 -23.19 -10.76
C LEU A 27 14.86 -23.33 -12.22
N SER A 28 14.15 -24.15 -13.02
CA SER A 28 14.43 -24.28 -14.46
C SER A 28 13.92 -23.09 -15.26
N LEU A 29 14.25 -21.87 -14.83
CA LEU A 29 13.88 -20.63 -15.49
C LEU A 29 15.03 -20.09 -16.32
N SER A 30 14.70 -19.44 -17.45
CA SER A 30 15.74 -18.73 -18.23
C SER A 30 16.30 -17.55 -17.41
N THR A 31 17.50 -17.11 -17.74
CA THR A 31 18.09 -15.91 -17.11
C THR A 31 17.20 -14.68 -17.33
N GLU A 32 16.59 -14.55 -18.50
CA GLU A 32 15.68 -13.47 -18.85
C GLU A 32 14.44 -13.49 -17.95
N ASP A 33 13.82 -14.65 -17.70
CA ASP A 33 12.68 -14.78 -16.78
C ASP A 33 13.07 -14.42 -15.35
N GLN A 34 14.25 -14.85 -14.89
CA GLN A 34 14.73 -14.51 -13.55
C GLN A 34 14.93 -13.00 -13.39
N GLU A 35 15.54 -12.33 -14.37
CA GLU A 35 15.74 -10.88 -14.37
C GLU A 35 14.40 -10.14 -14.42
N HIS A 36 13.44 -10.63 -15.22
CA HIS A 36 12.10 -10.06 -15.31
C HIS A 36 11.36 -10.15 -13.96
N ILE A 37 11.40 -11.30 -13.29
CA ILE A 37 10.81 -11.48 -11.96
C ILE A 37 11.42 -10.51 -10.94
N LEU A 38 12.75 -10.40 -10.91
CA LEU A 38 13.46 -9.48 -10.02
C LEU A 38 13.12 -8.01 -10.32
N PHE A 39 12.98 -7.65 -11.59
CA PHE A 39 12.57 -6.32 -12.00
C PHE A 39 11.16 -5.97 -11.47
N ILE A 40 10.20 -6.91 -11.59
CA ILE A 40 8.84 -6.73 -11.04
C ILE A 40 8.91 -6.56 -9.52
N ILE A 41 9.58 -7.45 -8.79
CA ILE A 41 9.71 -7.41 -7.33
C ILE A 41 10.29 -6.08 -6.86
N ASN A 42 11.32 -5.57 -7.53
CA ASN A 42 11.98 -4.32 -7.17
C ASN A 42 11.10 -3.08 -7.41
N ASN A 43 10.09 -3.19 -8.27
CA ASN A 43 9.29 -2.04 -8.70
C ASN A 43 7.81 -2.12 -8.33
N MET A 44 7.34 -3.17 -7.69
CA MET A 44 5.90 -3.33 -7.42
C MET A 44 5.38 -2.55 -6.21
N SER A 45 6.20 -2.42 -5.14
CA SER A 45 5.77 -1.77 -3.89
C SER A 45 5.54 -0.27 -4.07
N TYR A 46 4.54 0.26 -3.34
CA TYR A 46 4.28 1.70 -3.29
C TYR A 46 5.36 2.42 -2.50
N ARG A 47 6.30 3.05 -3.14
CA ARG A 47 7.39 3.82 -2.52
C ARG A 47 7.09 5.33 -2.49
N ASN A 48 5.92 5.71 -1.99
CA ASN A 48 5.43 7.10 -2.03
C ASN A 48 5.48 7.70 -3.45
N GLY A 49 5.09 6.90 -4.45
CA GLY A 49 5.10 7.31 -5.85
C GLY A 49 6.46 7.34 -6.55
N LYS A 50 7.57 7.06 -5.86
CA LYS A 50 8.92 7.15 -6.44
C LYS A 50 9.16 6.23 -7.63
N ASN A 51 8.40 5.16 -7.78
CA ASN A 51 8.50 4.18 -8.86
C ASN A 51 7.28 4.19 -9.81
N ASP A 52 6.39 5.15 -9.71
CA ASP A 52 5.19 5.23 -10.56
C ASP A 52 5.55 5.48 -12.04
N HIS A 53 6.72 6.10 -12.30
CA HIS A 53 7.24 6.30 -13.65
C HIS A 53 7.79 5.02 -14.30
N VAL A 54 7.96 3.92 -13.53
CA VAL A 54 8.51 2.66 -14.05
C VAL A 54 7.42 1.91 -14.80
N THR A 55 7.62 1.75 -16.11
CA THR A 55 6.74 0.94 -16.96
C THR A 55 6.99 -0.55 -16.69
N LEU A 56 5.96 -1.24 -16.23
CA LEU A 56 5.99 -2.69 -16.03
C LEU A 56 5.34 -3.41 -17.23
N SER A 57 5.75 -4.66 -17.46
CA SER A 57 5.03 -5.60 -18.32
C SER A 57 3.60 -5.84 -17.79
N LEU A 58 2.76 -6.47 -18.58
CA LEU A 58 1.38 -6.78 -18.16
C LEU A 58 1.35 -7.61 -16.87
N GLU A 59 2.23 -8.61 -16.76
CA GLU A 59 2.36 -9.44 -15.55
C GLU A 59 2.75 -8.59 -14.34
N GLY A 60 3.71 -7.68 -14.52
CA GLY A 60 4.13 -6.76 -13.46
C GLY A 60 3.02 -5.80 -13.06
N GLN A 61 2.23 -5.29 -14.01
CA GLN A 61 1.06 -4.47 -13.72
C GLN A 61 0.01 -5.23 -12.91
N ILE A 62 -0.31 -6.47 -13.30
CA ILE A 62 -1.27 -7.33 -12.60
C ILE A 62 -0.80 -7.59 -11.16
N VAL A 63 0.47 -7.92 -10.96
CA VAL A 63 1.01 -8.21 -9.64
C VAL A 63 1.04 -6.95 -8.76
N ARG A 64 1.41 -5.79 -9.33
CA ARG A 64 1.37 -4.49 -8.63
C ARG A 64 -0.05 -4.11 -8.23
N ASP A 65 -1.02 -4.31 -9.12
CA ASP A 65 -2.44 -4.05 -8.84
C ASP A 65 -2.95 -4.96 -7.71
N ALA A 66 -2.58 -6.25 -7.71
CA ALA A 66 -2.96 -7.19 -6.66
C ALA A 66 -2.42 -6.77 -5.28
N ASP A 67 -1.16 -6.34 -5.20
CA ASP A 67 -0.54 -5.82 -3.98
C ASP A 67 -1.28 -4.57 -3.46
N ARG A 68 -1.57 -3.62 -4.37
CA ARG A 68 -2.30 -2.39 -4.03
C ARG A 68 -3.73 -2.67 -3.58
N LEU A 69 -4.41 -3.61 -4.24
CA LEU A 69 -5.77 -4.01 -3.87
C LEU A 69 -5.82 -4.65 -2.48
N ASP A 70 -4.82 -5.44 -2.09
CA ASP A 70 -4.75 -6.05 -0.75
C ASP A 70 -4.66 -5.01 0.38
N ALA A 71 -4.11 -3.82 0.08
CA ALA A 71 -3.94 -2.76 1.05
C ALA A 71 -5.21 -1.92 1.32
N ILE A 72 -6.26 -2.01 0.49
CA ILE A 72 -7.42 -1.13 0.54
C ILE A 72 -8.73 -1.89 0.80
N GLY A 73 -9.80 -1.15 1.11
CA GLY A 73 -11.12 -1.71 1.43
C GLY A 73 -11.23 -2.14 2.88
N ALA A 74 -12.22 -2.95 3.21
CA ALA A 74 -12.54 -3.35 4.59
C ALA A 74 -11.38 -4.06 5.30
N ILE A 75 -10.69 -4.97 4.60
CA ILE A 75 -9.51 -5.67 5.14
C ILE A 75 -8.35 -4.69 5.32
N GLY A 76 -8.14 -3.77 4.37
CA GLY A 76 -7.13 -2.71 4.47
C GLY A 76 -7.36 -1.81 5.69
N VAL A 77 -8.61 -1.40 5.95
CA VAL A 77 -9.00 -0.66 7.18
C VAL A 77 -8.59 -1.44 8.42
N ALA A 78 -9.02 -2.70 8.54
CA ALA A 78 -8.71 -3.53 9.71
C ALA A 78 -7.20 -3.69 9.93
N ARG A 79 -6.43 -3.96 8.88
CA ARG A 79 -4.97 -4.10 8.93
C ARG A 79 -4.28 -2.81 9.34
N THR A 80 -4.76 -1.66 8.89
CA THR A 80 -4.19 -0.35 9.24
C THR A 80 -4.27 -0.10 10.74
N PHE A 81 -5.42 -0.36 11.36
CA PHE A 81 -5.57 -0.21 12.82
C PHE A 81 -4.78 -1.28 13.60
N GLN A 82 -4.73 -2.51 13.10
CA GLN A 82 -3.91 -3.55 13.71
C GLN A 82 -2.42 -3.18 13.68
N PHE A 83 -1.93 -2.66 12.56
CA PHE A 83 -0.55 -2.22 12.42
C PHE A 83 -0.23 -1.04 13.35
N ALA A 84 -1.05 0.00 13.33
CA ALA A 84 -0.89 1.14 14.22
C ALA A 84 -0.86 0.71 15.69
N GLY A 85 -1.78 -0.16 16.12
CA GLY A 85 -1.80 -0.70 17.47
C GLY A 85 -0.56 -1.52 17.84
N HIS A 86 0.01 -2.26 16.89
CA HIS A 86 1.25 -3.03 17.10
C HIS A 86 2.46 -2.11 17.38
N PHE A 87 2.54 -0.96 16.71
CA PHE A 87 3.62 0.01 16.90
C PHE A 87 3.30 1.09 17.95
N GLY A 88 2.17 1.00 18.64
CA GLY A 88 1.76 1.98 19.65
C GLY A 88 1.35 3.33 19.07
N GLU A 89 1.02 3.39 17.78
CA GLU A 89 0.51 4.59 17.14
C GLU A 89 -0.99 4.80 17.48
N PRO A 90 -1.43 6.05 17.71
CA PRO A 90 -2.84 6.35 17.98
C PRO A 90 -3.72 6.11 16.73
N MET A 91 -5.01 5.94 16.97
CA MET A 91 -5.97 5.96 15.86
C MET A 91 -5.97 7.30 15.13
N TRP A 92 -6.09 8.39 15.90
CA TRP A 92 -6.07 9.78 15.44
C TRP A 92 -5.75 10.70 16.62
N THR A 93 -5.29 11.93 16.38
CA THR A 93 -4.89 12.87 17.45
C THR A 93 -5.55 14.24 17.33
N GLU A 94 -6.07 14.57 16.15
CA GLU A 94 -6.56 15.91 15.86
C GLU A 94 -8.09 16.01 16.00
N HIS A 95 -8.56 17.22 16.28
CA HIS A 95 -9.97 17.59 16.24
C HIS A 95 -10.24 18.47 15.01
N MET A 96 -10.54 17.84 13.90
CA MET A 96 -10.88 18.52 12.65
C MET A 96 -11.84 17.68 11.81
N SER A 97 -12.55 18.32 10.91
CA SER A 97 -13.45 17.65 9.98
C SER A 97 -12.68 17.10 8.76
N LEU A 98 -13.23 16.05 8.16
CA LEU A 98 -12.63 15.33 7.03
C LEU A 98 -12.29 16.26 5.85
N ASP A 99 -13.11 17.25 5.56
CA ASP A 99 -12.96 18.22 4.45
C ASP A 99 -11.78 19.17 4.61
N LYS A 100 -11.23 19.30 5.81
CA LYS A 100 -10.04 20.14 6.08
C LYS A 100 -8.71 19.44 5.82
N ILE A 101 -8.73 18.13 5.63
CA ILE A 101 -7.52 17.33 5.44
C ILE A 101 -7.09 17.42 3.97
N ASN A 102 -5.89 17.93 3.74
CA ASN A 102 -5.23 18.02 2.43
C ASN A 102 -3.79 17.50 2.52
N ASP A 103 -3.12 17.33 1.37
CA ASP A 103 -1.78 16.73 1.32
C ASP A 103 -0.74 17.53 2.14
N ASP A 104 -0.76 18.86 2.08
CA ASP A 104 0.18 19.71 2.83
C ASP A 104 0.04 19.54 4.35
N LEU A 105 -1.21 19.40 4.81
CA LEU A 105 -1.50 19.13 6.22
C LEU A 105 -1.07 17.72 6.62
N VAL A 106 -1.37 16.73 5.79
CA VAL A 106 -1.02 15.33 6.05
C VAL A 106 0.49 15.15 6.29
N GLU A 107 1.34 15.86 5.55
CA GLU A 107 2.80 15.81 5.75
C GLU A 107 3.23 16.27 7.16
N GLN A 108 2.49 17.21 7.75
CA GLN A 108 2.80 17.80 9.06
C GLN A 108 2.20 17.02 10.24
N LEU A 109 1.23 16.15 10.01
CA LEU A 109 0.57 15.39 11.06
C LEU A 109 1.50 14.32 11.67
N PRO A 110 1.35 14.05 12.98
CA PRO A 110 2.03 12.93 13.61
C PRO A 110 1.55 11.58 13.03
N PRO A 111 2.37 10.52 13.16
CA PRO A 111 1.95 9.18 12.76
C PRO A 111 0.66 8.75 13.45
N SER A 112 -0.27 8.18 12.69
CA SER A 112 -1.53 7.62 13.21
C SER A 112 -2.18 6.71 12.16
N ALA A 113 -3.10 5.84 12.60
CA ALA A 113 -3.84 4.99 11.68
C ALA A 113 -4.58 5.81 10.61
N ILE A 114 -5.27 6.87 11.01
CA ILE A 114 -6.05 7.74 10.09
C ILE A 114 -5.13 8.50 9.13
N LYS A 115 -3.99 9.02 9.59
CA LYS A 115 -3.01 9.65 8.69
C LYS A 115 -2.64 8.73 7.53
N HIS A 116 -2.45 7.43 7.79
CA HIS A 116 -2.05 6.45 6.77
C HIS A 116 -3.06 6.33 5.62
N PHE A 117 -4.34 6.58 5.86
CA PHE A 117 -5.33 6.63 4.79
C PHE A 117 -5.01 7.74 3.78
N PHE A 118 -4.68 8.93 4.25
CA PHE A 118 -4.43 10.09 3.38
C PHE A 118 -3.04 10.07 2.73
N GLU A 119 -2.02 9.62 3.45
CA GLU A 119 -0.67 9.57 2.89
C GLU A 119 -0.50 8.45 1.85
N LYS A 120 -1.29 7.37 1.93
CA LYS A 120 -1.14 6.21 1.05
C LYS A 120 -2.45 5.64 0.53
N LEU A 121 -3.34 5.13 1.39
CA LEU A 121 -4.39 4.20 0.98
C LEU A 121 -5.38 4.81 -0.01
N LEU A 122 -5.80 6.05 0.20
CA LEU A 122 -6.72 6.75 -0.70
C LEU A 122 -6.09 7.10 -2.06
N LYS A 123 -4.78 7.15 -2.15
CA LYS A 123 -4.06 7.43 -3.40
C LYS A 123 -3.96 6.19 -4.31
N LEU A 124 -4.08 4.99 -3.75
CA LEU A 124 -3.87 3.74 -4.49
C LEU A 124 -4.90 3.48 -5.59
N GLU A 125 -6.14 3.94 -5.44
CA GLU A 125 -7.21 3.76 -6.45
C GLU A 125 -6.78 4.33 -7.80
N SER A 126 -6.28 5.55 -7.83
CA SER A 126 -5.86 6.24 -9.06
C SER A 126 -4.61 5.64 -9.72
N LEU A 127 -3.90 4.76 -9.03
CA LEU A 127 -2.64 4.16 -9.47
C LEU A 127 -2.81 2.75 -10.05
N MET A 128 -4.04 2.26 -10.21
CA MET A 128 -4.31 0.94 -10.80
C MET A 128 -4.07 0.94 -12.30
N HIS A 129 -3.49 -0.15 -12.79
CA HIS A 129 -3.14 -0.30 -14.21
C HIS A 129 -4.27 -0.96 -15.01
N THR A 130 -4.75 -2.11 -14.55
CA THR A 130 -5.73 -2.92 -15.27
C THR A 130 -7.16 -2.47 -15.00
N ASP A 131 -8.06 -2.62 -15.98
CA ASP A 131 -9.45 -2.20 -15.85
C ASP A 131 -10.20 -2.98 -14.75
N THR A 132 -9.87 -4.27 -14.59
CA THR A 132 -10.43 -5.07 -13.50
C THR A 132 -10.00 -4.53 -12.13
N ALA A 133 -8.72 -4.17 -11.97
CA ALA A 133 -8.23 -3.61 -10.72
C ALA A 133 -8.82 -2.22 -10.43
N LYS A 134 -8.98 -1.37 -11.45
CA LYS A 134 -9.64 -0.06 -11.31
C LYS A 134 -11.07 -0.18 -10.79
N MET A 135 -11.83 -1.13 -11.33
CA MET A 135 -13.20 -1.38 -10.89
C MET A 135 -13.25 -1.82 -9.42
N ILE A 136 -12.43 -2.80 -9.04
CA ILE A 136 -12.37 -3.30 -7.66
C ILE A 136 -11.85 -2.21 -6.70
N ALA A 137 -10.83 -1.46 -7.11
CA ALA A 137 -10.25 -0.40 -6.31
C ALA A 137 -11.25 0.72 -6.03
N LYS A 138 -12.08 1.08 -7.02
CA LYS A 138 -13.16 2.06 -6.85
C LYS A 138 -14.14 1.66 -5.74
N GLU A 139 -14.62 0.42 -5.76
CA GLU A 139 -15.54 -0.08 -4.72
C GLU A 139 -14.88 -0.05 -3.34
N ARG A 140 -13.61 -0.46 -3.24
CA ARG A 140 -12.85 -0.47 -1.99
C ARG A 140 -12.55 0.95 -1.49
N HIS A 141 -12.25 1.87 -2.39
CA HIS A 141 -12.05 3.29 -2.08
C HIS A 141 -13.33 3.92 -1.53
N ASP A 142 -14.46 3.71 -2.19
CA ASP A 142 -15.76 4.23 -1.77
C ASP A 142 -16.12 3.71 -0.35
N PHE A 143 -15.84 2.45 -0.07
CA PHE A 143 -15.99 1.90 1.28
C PHE A 143 -15.10 2.63 2.31
N MET A 144 -13.82 2.86 1.99
CA MET A 144 -12.91 3.57 2.90
C MET A 144 -13.38 5.01 3.15
N MET A 145 -13.87 5.70 2.13
CA MET A 145 -14.43 7.05 2.28
C MET A 145 -15.69 7.06 3.15
N MET A 146 -16.56 6.07 3.02
CA MET A 146 -17.73 5.91 3.90
C MET A 146 -17.30 5.67 5.36
N TYR A 147 -16.31 4.78 5.57
CA TYR A 147 -15.74 4.52 6.89
C TYR A 147 -15.16 5.78 7.53
N LEU A 148 -14.34 6.54 6.79
CA LEU A 148 -13.75 7.79 7.29
C LEU A 148 -14.80 8.83 7.66
N LYS A 149 -15.84 9.00 6.86
CA LYS A 149 -16.97 9.90 7.21
C LYS A 149 -17.60 9.52 8.54
N GLN A 150 -17.87 8.23 8.74
CA GLN A 150 -18.46 7.76 9.98
C GLN A 150 -17.47 7.91 11.15
N PHE A 151 -16.19 7.57 10.95
CA PHE A 151 -15.15 7.74 11.96
C PHE A 151 -15.03 9.19 12.44
N PHE A 152 -14.96 10.16 11.53
CA PHE A 152 -14.86 11.58 11.90
C PHE A 152 -16.11 12.12 12.57
N THR A 153 -17.29 11.63 12.20
CA THR A 153 -18.54 11.97 12.89
C THR A 153 -18.53 11.52 14.35
N GLU A 154 -18.06 10.30 14.60
CA GLU A 154 -17.98 9.76 15.96
C GLU A 154 -16.82 10.37 16.77
N TRP A 155 -15.67 10.60 16.13
CA TRP A 155 -14.47 11.14 16.77
C TRP A 155 -14.65 12.57 17.26
N ASN A 156 -15.27 13.41 16.47
CA ASN A 156 -15.50 14.82 16.81
C ASN A 156 -16.69 15.05 17.76
N CYS A 157 -17.39 14.00 18.19
CA CYS A 157 -18.46 14.08 19.19
C CYS A 157 -19.45 15.23 19.00
N HIS A 158 -20.15 15.28 17.89
CA HIS A 158 -21.31 16.17 17.72
C HIS A 158 -21.05 17.68 17.85
N ASP A 159 -19.99 18.19 17.23
CA ASP A 159 -19.87 19.64 17.00
C ASP A 159 -20.81 20.11 15.89
#